data_1fdb1b75331f572753edd2e04bf6b6c7
#
_entry.id   1fdb1b75331f572753edd2e04bf6b6c7
#
_cell.length_a   1.000
_cell.length_b   1.000
_cell.length_c   1.000
_cell.angle_alpha   90.00
_cell.angle_beta   90.00
_cell.angle_gamma   90.00
#
_symmetry.space_group_name_H-M   'P 1'
#
loop_
_entity.id
_entity.type
_entity.pdbx_description
1 polymer ?
#
loop_
_entity_poly.entity_id
_entity_poly.type
_entity_poly.pdbx_seq_one_letter_code
_entity_poly.pdbx_strand_id
1 'polypeptide(L)'
;VYAASRGFTAVVRALDVAYDHEHLRGWLSTRLVGLGLTLVTILVAAVVLVLVVVGPLLGSGAEIADDLGVSDVFGTWWTWLRWPLVFLVLVGWAATVYHIAPNHSSPWRSELPGAFVAAIWWSLVSGGFSTYLSVASSGANAIFGLLGGAISLLFWLYLMAMGLLLGAEINSLRAVRMGLDLNREARPGRLSKPDR
;
A
#
# COMPACT_ATOMS: atom_id res chain seq x y z
N VAL A 1 -10.06 -0.65 -15.09
CA VAL A 1 -9.93 0.71 -14.54
C VAL A 1 -11.18 1.14 -13.77
N TYR A 2 -12.42 1.02 -14.30
CA TYR A 2 -13.65 1.46 -13.64
C TYR A 2 -13.90 0.76 -12.29
N ALA A 3 -13.84 -0.57 -12.23
CA ALA A 3 -14.02 -1.33 -10.98
C ALA A 3 -12.92 -1.01 -9.95
N ALA A 4 -11.67 -0.90 -10.38
CA ALA A 4 -10.55 -0.55 -9.52
C ALA A 4 -10.71 0.86 -8.91
N SER A 5 -11.18 1.85 -9.71
CA SER A 5 -11.42 3.20 -9.20
C SER A 5 -12.54 3.27 -8.16
N ARG A 6 -13.54 2.37 -8.24
CA ARG A 6 -14.56 2.23 -7.19
C ARG A 6 -13.98 1.64 -5.91
N GLY A 7 -13.09 0.65 -6.03
CA GLY A 7 -12.35 0.11 -4.90
C GLY A 7 -11.53 1.20 -4.18
N PHE A 8 -10.77 2.00 -4.93
CA PHE A 8 -10.03 3.12 -4.34
C PHE A 8 -10.93 4.20 -3.73
N THR A 9 -12.11 4.45 -4.30
CA THR A 9 -13.09 5.36 -3.66
C THR A 9 -13.52 4.84 -2.28
N ALA A 10 -13.67 3.52 -2.12
CA ALA A 10 -13.96 2.92 -0.82
C ALA A 10 -12.78 3.05 0.15
N VAL A 11 -11.54 2.85 -0.33
CA VAL A 11 -10.31 3.06 0.46
C VAL A 11 -10.21 4.52 0.91
N VAL A 12 -10.42 5.49 0.02
CA VAL A 12 -10.40 6.92 0.37
C VAL A 12 -11.39 7.22 1.50
N ARG A 13 -12.62 6.72 1.40
CA ARG A 13 -13.63 6.91 2.45
C ARG A 13 -13.25 6.25 3.78
N ALA A 14 -12.67 5.05 3.72
CA ALA A 14 -12.21 4.37 4.93
C ALA A 14 -11.06 5.12 5.62
N LEU A 15 -10.16 5.70 4.82
CA LEU A 15 -9.07 6.54 5.33
C LEU A 15 -9.58 7.88 5.88
N ASP A 16 -10.56 8.52 5.24
CA ASP A 16 -11.20 9.73 5.77
C ASP A 16 -11.79 9.49 7.17
N VAL A 17 -12.40 8.30 7.39
CA VAL A 17 -12.90 7.88 8.71
C VAL A 17 -11.76 7.64 9.70
N ALA A 18 -10.67 6.98 9.28
CA ALA A 18 -9.52 6.69 10.14
C ALA A 18 -8.79 7.97 10.61
N TYR A 19 -8.83 9.02 9.79
CA TYR A 19 -8.27 10.34 10.13
C TYR A 19 -9.28 11.30 10.78
N ASP A 20 -10.48 10.82 11.12
CA ASP A 20 -11.57 11.57 11.81
C ASP A 20 -11.94 12.90 11.10
N HIS A 21 -12.06 12.83 9.75
CA HIS A 21 -12.37 14.02 8.95
C HIS A 21 -13.87 14.21 8.78
N GLU A 22 -14.40 15.31 9.34
CA GLU A 22 -15.82 15.72 9.22
C GLU A 22 -16.19 16.24 7.83
N HIS A 23 -15.23 16.67 7.01
CA HIS A 23 -15.48 17.30 5.72
C HIS A 23 -15.15 16.37 4.56
N LEU A 24 -16.17 15.71 4.06
CA LEU A 24 -16.05 14.89 2.85
C LEU A 24 -15.73 15.76 1.62
N ARG A 25 -14.80 15.30 0.82
CA ARG A 25 -14.52 15.87 -0.51
C ARG A 25 -15.77 15.80 -1.38
N GLY A 26 -15.95 16.79 -2.28
CA GLY A 26 -16.97 16.72 -3.31
C GLY A 26 -16.82 15.45 -4.16
N TRP A 27 -17.94 14.90 -4.64
CA TRP A 27 -17.98 13.62 -5.40
C TRP A 27 -16.96 13.55 -6.55
N LEU A 28 -16.81 14.63 -7.32
CA LEU A 28 -15.88 14.68 -8.46
C LEU A 28 -14.42 14.62 -8.00
N SER A 29 -14.08 15.38 -6.94
CA SER A 29 -12.72 15.38 -6.36
C SER A 29 -12.34 14.01 -5.83
N THR A 30 -13.23 13.33 -5.08
CA THR A 30 -13.01 11.97 -4.60
C THR A 30 -12.78 10.99 -5.75
N ARG A 31 -13.51 11.17 -6.85
CA ARG A 31 -13.37 10.32 -8.03
C ARG A 31 -12.04 10.52 -8.75
N LEU A 32 -11.60 11.76 -8.90
CA LEU A 32 -10.29 12.09 -9.50
C LEU A 32 -9.13 11.56 -8.67
N VAL A 33 -9.20 11.70 -7.35
CA VAL A 33 -8.21 11.14 -6.42
C VAL A 33 -8.18 9.61 -6.52
N GLY A 34 -9.35 8.95 -6.52
CA GLY A 34 -9.44 7.52 -6.69
C GLY A 34 -8.86 7.02 -8.02
N LEU A 35 -9.06 7.74 -9.12
CA LEU A 35 -8.45 7.45 -10.41
C LEU A 35 -6.93 7.63 -10.38
N GLY A 36 -6.45 8.74 -9.82
CA GLY A 36 -5.02 9.01 -9.68
C GLY A 36 -4.31 7.93 -8.85
N LEU A 37 -4.87 7.58 -7.69
CA LEU A 37 -4.36 6.51 -6.84
C LEU A 37 -4.41 5.14 -7.54
N THR A 38 -5.43 4.87 -8.35
CA THR A 38 -5.49 3.64 -9.16
C THR A 38 -4.32 3.57 -10.13
N LEU A 39 -4.03 4.66 -10.86
CA LEU A 39 -2.90 4.70 -11.80
C LEU A 39 -1.55 4.54 -11.10
N VAL A 40 -1.34 5.24 -9.99
CA VAL A 40 -0.13 5.09 -9.17
C VAL A 40 0.02 3.65 -8.68
N THR A 41 -1.07 3.03 -8.22
CA THR A 41 -1.04 1.64 -7.75
C THR A 41 -0.73 0.66 -8.86
N ILE A 42 -1.29 0.85 -10.07
CA ILE A 42 -0.95 0.02 -11.23
C ILE A 42 0.54 0.13 -11.57
N LEU A 43 1.08 1.35 -11.55
CA LEU A 43 2.51 1.57 -11.80
C LEU A 43 3.38 0.90 -10.73
N VAL A 44 3.06 1.09 -9.45
CA VAL A 44 3.78 0.45 -8.34
C VAL A 44 3.66 -1.08 -8.41
N ALA A 45 2.47 -1.61 -8.70
CA ALA A 45 2.27 -3.05 -8.88
C ALA A 45 3.11 -3.59 -10.05
N ALA A 46 3.22 -2.86 -11.15
CA ALA A 46 4.09 -3.24 -12.27
C ALA A 46 5.58 -3.25 -11.85
N VAL A 47 6.04 -2.23 -11.12
CA VAL A 47 7.41 -2.18 -10.60
C VAL A 47 7.69 -3.35 -9.65
N VAL A 48 6.80 -3.62 -8.70
CA VAL A 48 6.93 -4.74 -7.75
C VAL A 48 6.93 -6.08 -8.50
N LEU A 49 6.05 -6.25 -9.49
CA LEU A 49 5.99 -7.46 -10.32
C LEU A 49 7.29 -7.67 -11.09
N VAL A 50 7.86 -6.62 -11.67
CA VAL A 50 9.16 -6.71 -12.35
C VAL A 50 10.26 -7.10 -11.35
N LEU A 51 10.32 -6.48 -10.18
CA LEU A 51 11.35 -6.78 -9.18
C LEU A 51 11.23 -8.20 -8.61
N VAL A 52 9.99 -8.68 -8.35
CA VAL A 52 9.75 -9.95 -7.66
C VAL A 52 9.66 -11.12 -8.63
N VAL A 53 9.01 -10.94 -9.80
CA VAL A 53 8.70 -12.05 -10.72
C VAL A 53 9.68 -12.05 -11.90
N VAL A 54 9.86 -10.93 -12.56
CA VAL A 54 10.70 -10.85 -13.77
C VAL A 54 12.18 -10.95 -13.40
N GLY A 55 12.60 -10.35 -12.27
CA GLY A 55 13.97 -10.42 -11.82
C GLY A 55 14.53 -11.83 -11.71
N PRO A 56 13.83 -12.79 -11.07
CA PRO A 56 14.24 -14.20 -11.06
C PRO A 56 14.08 -14.94 -12.40
N LEU A 57 13.13 -14.52 -13.27
CA LEU A 57 12.88 -15.17 -14.58
C LEU A 57 13.90 -14.77 -15.63
N LEU A 58 14.52 -13.60 -15.51
CA LEU A 58 15.60 -13.14 -16.38
C LEU A 58 16.95 -13.84 -16.08
N GLY A 59 16.94 -14.87 -15.27
CA GLY A 59 18.12 -15.61 -14.83
C GLY A 59 18.56 -15.19 -13.43
N SER A 60 19.44 -16.01 -12.86
CA SER A 60 20.22 -15.54 -11.70
C SER A 60 20.92 -14.26 -12.16
N GLY A 61 20.94 -13.19 -11.34
CA GLY A 61 21.62 -11.94 -11.72
C GLY A 61 23.05 -12.16 -12.28
N ALA A 62 23.60 -13.36 -12.14
CA ALA A 62 24.83 -13.86 -12.76
C ALA A 62 24.73 -13.98 -14.30
N GLU A 63 23.63 -14.43 -14.89
CA GLU A 63 23.48 -14.55 -16.35
C GLU A 63 23.36 -13.16 -17.01
N ILE A 64 22.63 -12.25 -16.37
CA ILE A 64 22.55 -10.84 -16.84
C ILE A 64 23.91 -10.13 -16.66
N ALA A 65 24.64 -10.45 -15.59
CA ALA A 65 25.96 -9.91 -15.32
C ALA A 65 26.99 -10.40 -16.35
N ASP A 66 26.89 -11.65 -16.77
CA ASP A 66 27.76 -12.28 -17.78
C ASP A 66 27.51 -11.65 -19.17
N ASP A 67 26.23 -11.49 -19.56
CA ASP A 67 25.84 -10.82 -20.82
C ASP A 67 26.23 -9.33 -20.87
N LEU A 68 26.28 -8.64 -19.71
CA LEU A 68 26.68 -7.24 -19.58
C LEU A 68 28.16 -7.06 -19.24
N GLY A 69 28.92 -8.14 -19.05
CA GLY A 69 30.32 -8.09 -18.65
C GLY A 69 30.55 -7.57 -17.22
N VAL A 70 29.54 -7.66 -16.35
CA VAL A 70 29.58 -7.22 -14.94
C VAL A 70 29.79 -8.46 -14.07
N SER A 71 30.70 -8.38 -13.10
CA SER A 71 31.15 -9.52 -12.28
C SER A 71 30.01 -10.22 -11.50
N ASP A 72 30.18 -11.53 -11.16
CA ASP A 72 29.30 -12.37 -10.34
C ASP A 72 28.84 -11.74 -9.01
N VAL A 73 29.58 -10.76 -8.53
CA VAL A 73 29.26 -9.93 -7.37
C VAL A 73 27.91 -9.21 -7.56
N PHE A 74 27.60 -8.75 -8.78
CA PHE A 74 26.35 -8.04 -9.08
C PHE A 74 25.13 -8.96 -8.90
N GLY A 75 25.19 -10.22 -9.36
CA GLY A 75 24.09 -11.16 -9.22
C GLY A 75 23.73 -11.48 -7.78
N THR A 76 24.75 -11.61 -6.93
CA THR A 76 24.55 -11.82 -5.49
C THR A 76 23.95 -10.60 -4.82
N TRP A 77 24.49 -9.41 -5.08
CA TRP A 77 23.96 -8.14 -4.55
C TRP A 77 22.54 -7.88 -5.02
N TRP A 78 22.20 -8.15 -6.28
CA TRP A 78 20.86 -7.99 -6.83
C TRP A 78 19.83 -8.86 -6.10
N THR A 79 20.16 -10.10 -5.79
CA THR A 79 19.29 -11.02 -5.08
C THR A 79 18.92 -10.53 -3.69
N TRP A 80 19.87 -9.90 -2.99
CA TRP A 80 19.64 -9.35 -1.65
C TRP A 80 19.00 -7.96 -1.68
N LEU A 81 19.40 -7.11 -2.63
CA LEU A 81 18.97 -5.71 -2.72
C LEU A 81 17.50 -5.57 -3.15
N ARG A 82 16.97 -6.49 -3.93
CA ARG A 82 15.59 -6.42 -4.42
C ARG A 82 14.54 -6.40 -3.29
N TRP A 83 14.75 -7.12 -2.18
CA TRP A 83 13.79 -7.18 -1.08
C TRP A 83 13.69 -5.85 -0.31
N PRO A 84 14.80 -5.24 0.12
CA PRO A 84 14.77 -3.87 0.65
C PRO A 84 14.16 -2.87 -0.33
N LEU A 85 14.44 -3.00 -1.63
CA LEU A 85 13.90 -2.11 -2.65
C LEU A 85 12.37 -2.24 -2.76
N VAL A 86 11.84 -3.47 -2.82
CA VAL A 86 10.39 -3.73 -2.79
C VAL A 86 9.77 -3.13 -1.52
N PHE A 87 10.40 -3.34 -0.37
CA PHE A 87 9.93 -2.78 0.89
C PHE A 87 9.86 -1.25 0.85
N LEU A 88 10.89 -0.57 0.35
CA LEU A 88 10.92 0.88 0.19
C LEU A 88 9.86 1.38 -0.80
N VAL A 89 9.63 0.66 -1.89
CA VAL A 89 8.56 0.97 -2.86
C VAL A 89 7.19 0.87 -2.19
N LEU A 90 6.95 -0.15 -1.37
CA LEU A 90 5.70 -0.31 -0.62
C LEU A 90 5.51 0.78 0.42
N VAL A 91 6.56 1.16 1.16
CA VAL A 91 6.52 2.30 2.11
C VAL A 91 6.20 3.59 1.37
N GLY A 92 6.88 3.87 0.26
CA GLY A 92 6.65 5.06 -0.56
C GLY A 92 5.22 5.12 -1.11
N TRP A 93 4.70 3.98 -1.57
CA TRP A 93 3.32 3.86 -2.03
C TRP A 93 2.32 4.12 -0.90
N ALA A 94 2.48 3.45 0.26
CA ALA A 94 1.60 3.65 1.40
C ALA A 94 1.61 5.10 1.90
N ALA A 95 2.80 5.71 2.02
CA ALA A 95 2.93 7.11 2.40
C ALA A 95 2.23 8.04 1.41
N THR A 96 2.30 7.75 0.11
CA THR A 96 1.61 8.51 -0.94
C THR A 96 0.09 8.34 -0.83
N VAL A 97 -0.40 7.12 -0.56
CA VAL A 97 -1.82 6.86 -0.32
C VAL A 97 -2.30 7.64 0.91
N TYR A 98 -1.58 7.59 2.03
CA TYR A 98 -1.95 8.32 3.26
C TYR A 98 -1.91 9.84 3.10
N HIS A 99 -1.02 10.35 2.24
CA HIS A 99 -0.93 11.78 1.98
C HIS A 99 -2.01 12.29 1.02
N ILE A 100 -2.37 11.51 0.00
CA ILE A 100 -3.28 11.96 -1.07
C ILE A 100 -4.74 11.57 -0.79
N ALA A 101 -4.98 10.38 -0.21
CA ALA A 101 -6.33 9.86 -0.03
C ALA A 101 -7.15 10.69 0.97
N PRO A 102 -6.69 10.97 2.20
CA PRO A 102 -7.43 11.80 3.13
C PRO A 102 -7.38 13.29 2.74
N ASN A 103 -8.41 14.03 3.12
CA ASN A 103 -8.50 15.46 2.79
C ASN A 103 -7.86 16.36 3.87
N HIS A 104 -6.60 16.08 4.23
CA HIS A 104 -5.85 16.86 5.21
C HIS A 104 -4.54 17.40 4.62
N SER A 105 -3.98 18.43 5.24
CA SER A 105 -2.69 19.00 4.88
C SER A 105 -1.65 18.62 5.93
N SER A 106 -1.12 17.41 5.85
CA SER A 106 0.06 17.02 6.62
C SER A 106 1.28 16.92 5.70
N PRO A 107 2.50 17.17 6.19
CA PRO A 107 3.69 16.97 5.39
C PRO A 107 3.85 15.48 5.08
N TRP A 108 4.23 15.12 3.83
CA TRP A 108 4.37 13.72 3.39
C TRP A 108 5.24 12.86 4.34
N ARG A 109 6.23 13.48 4.98
CA ARG A 109 7.12 12.80 5.94
C ARG A 109 6.41 12.36 7.22
N SER A 110 5.30 12.98 7.60
CA SER A 110 4.53 12.57 8.78
C SER A 110 3.79 11.26 8.55
N GLU A 111 3.57 10.86 7.29
CA GLU A 111 2.89 9.63 6.92
C GLU A 111 3.83 8.41 6.91
N LEU A 112 5.15 8.62 6.95
CA LEU A 112 6.14 7.55 6.89
C LEU A 112 6.01 6.50 8.00
N PRO A 113 5.77 6.85 9.28
CA PRO A 113 5.69 5.84 10.33
C PRO A 113 4.56 4.83 10.14
N GLY A 114 3.36 5.30 9.79
CA GLY A 114 2.25 4.41 9.46
C GLY A 114 2.50 3.61 8.18
N ALA A 115 3.11 4.23 7.17
CA ALA A 115 3.51 3.54 5.94
C ALA A 115 4.51 2.41 6.21
N PHE A 116 5.47 2.64 7.11
CA PHE A 116 6.44 1.64 7.52
C PHE A 116 5.77 0.45 8.23
N VAL A 117 4.84 0.71 9.16
CA VAL A 117 4.07 -0.33 9.85
C VAL A 117 3.21 -1.11 8.86
N ALA A 118 2.53 -0.45 7.93
CA ALA A 118 1.74 -1.11 6.89
C ALA A 118 2.62 -2.02 6.02
N ALA A 119 3.81 -1.56 5.61
CA ALA A 119 4.74 -2.36 4.80
C ALA A 119 5.26 -3.58 5.55
N ILE A 120 5.59 -3.46 6.85
CA ILE A 120 5.95 -4.60 7.71
C ILE A 120 4.78 -5.60 7.76
N TRP A 121 3.57 -5.11 8.06
CA TRP A 121 2.38 -5.94 8.11
C TRP A 121 2.17 -6.72 6.81
N TRP A 122 2.24 -6.05 5.66
CA TRP A 122 2.09 -6.69 4.35
C TRP A 122 3.17 -7.73 4.07
N SER A 123 4.41 -7.46 4.48
CA SER A 123 5.51 -8.41 4.34
C SER A 123 5.27 -9.67 5.18
N LEU A 124 4.83 -9.52 6.42
CA LEU A 124 4.52 -10.64 7.32
C LEU A 124 3.33 -11.45 6.82
N VAL A 125 2.25 -10.77 6.43
CA VAL A 125 1.04 -11.44 5.91
C VAL A 125 1.34 -12.18 4.60
N SER A 126 2.09 -11.57 3.68
CA SER A 126 2.44 -12.22 2.40
C SER A 126 3.39 -13.41 2.61
N GLY A 127 4.34 -13.31 3.52
CA GLY A 127 5.22 -14.42 3.90
C GLY A 127 4.44 -15.57 4.55
N GLY A 128 3.58 -15.26 5.50
CA GLY A 128 2.69 -16.25 6.13
C GLY A 128 1.73 -16.90 5.13
N PHE A 129 1.17 -16.12 4.21
CA PHE A 129 0.29 -16.62 3.17
C PHE A 129 1.02 -17.55 2.16
N SER A 130 2.23 -17.17 1.77
CA SER A 130 3.09 -18.04 0.93
C SER A 130 3.37 -19.39 1.58
N THR A 131 3.71 -19.38 2.88
CA THR A 131 3.93 -20.60 3.66
C THR A 131 2.65 -21.43 3.76
N TYR A 132 1.51 -20.79 4.04
CA TYR A 132 0.22 -21.47 4.06
C TYR A 132 -0.09 -22.16 2.73
N LEU A 133 0.08 -21.48 1.61
CA LEU A 133 -0.19 -22.03 0.28
C LEU A 133 0.75 -23.21 -0.04
N SER A 134 2.01 -23.15 0.34
CA SER A 134 2.95 -24.25 0.11
C SER A 134 2.55 -25.55 0.83
N VAL A 135 1.97 -25.44 2.03
CA VAL A 135 1.47 -26.58 2.81
C VAL A 135 0.11 -27.04 2.30
N ALA A 136 -0.82 -26.11 2.04
CA ALA A 136 -2.19 -26.41 1.64
C ALA A 136 -2.29 -27.04 0.24
N SER A 137 -1.38 -26.71 -0.68
CA SER A 137 -1.39 -27.22 -2.05
C SER A 137 -0.99 -28.69 -2.16
N SER A 138 -0.33 -29.25 -1.16
CA SER A 138 0.23 -30.62 -1.20
C SER A 138 -0.79 -31.75 -1.10
N GLY A 139 -2.10 -31.49 -0.87
CA GLY A 139 -3.12 -32.52 -0.69
C GLY A 139 -4.52 -32.20 -1.24
N ALA A 140 -4.71 -31.09 -1.94
CA ALA A 140 -6.03 -30.63 -2.35
C ALA A 140 -6.47 -31.24 -3.70
N ASN A 141 -7.66 -31.84 -3.75
CA ASN A 141 -8.36 -32.14 -5.01
C ASN A 141 -8.68 -30.84 -5.75
N ALA A 142 -8.71 -30.85 -7.10
CA ALA A 142 -8.81 -29.66 -7.94
C ALA A 142 -10.02 -28.74 -7.58
N ILE A 143 -11.18 -29.30 -7.22
CA ILE A 143 -12.38 -28.54 -6.87
C ILE A 143 -12.20 -27.84 -5.50
N PHE A 144 -11.69 -28.55 -4.50
CA PHE A 144 -11.42 -27.99 -3.19
C PHE A 144 -10.26 -26.97 -3.24
N GLY A 145 -9.28 -27.18 -4.13
CA GLY A 145 -8.20 -26.25 -4.41
C GLY A 145 -8.70 -24.91 -4.95
N LEU A 146 -9.66 -24.91 -5.88
CA LEU A 146 -10.21 -23.69 -6.46
C LEU A 146 -11.01 -22.87 -5.42
N LEU A 147 -11.91 -23.51 -4.69
CA LEU A 147 -12.73 -22.84 -3.65
C LEU A 147 -11.87 -22.37 -2.48
N GLY A 148 -10.97 -23.22 -1.99
CA GLY A 148 -10.03 -22.86 -0.94
C GLY A 148 -9.08 -21.73 -1.34
N GLY A 149 -8.62 -21.73 -2.58
CA GLY A 149 -7.79 -20.67 -3.14
C GLY A 149 -8.54 -19.33 -3.21
N ALA A 150 -9.81 -19.32 -3.65
CA ALA A 150 -10.63 -18.12 -3.70
C ALA A 150 -10.88 -17.53 -2.29
N ILE A 151 -11.23 -18.39 -1.32
CA ILE A 151 -11.44 -17.96 0.08
C ILE A 151 -10.13 -17.44 0.68
N SER A 152 -9.03 -18.13 0.44
CA SER A 152 -7.70 -17.72 0.93
C SER A 152 -7.27 -16.38 0.33
N LEU A 153 -7.53 -16.14 -0.96
CA LEU A 153 -7.27 -14.86 -1.61
C LEU A 153 -8.09 -13.73 -0.99
N LEU A 154 -9.39 -13.95 -0.75
CA LEU A 154 -10.25 -12.97 -0.08
C LEU A 154 -9.75 -12.64 1.32
N PHE A 155 -9.33 -13.65 2.07
CA PHE A 155 -8.77 -13.48 3.41
C PHE A 155 -7.44 -12.70 3.36
N TRP A 156 -6.57 -13.00 2.41
CA TRP A 156 -5.33 -12.27 2.19
C TRP A 156 -5.61 -10.80 1.86
N LEU A 157 -6.55 -10.52 0.93
CA LEU A 157 -6.96 -9.14 0.60
C LEU A 157 -7.54 -8.39 1.82
N TYR A 158 -8.30 -9.09 2.66
CA TYR A 158 -8.80 -8.52 3.93
C TYR A 158 -7.64 -8.11 4.85
N LEU A 159 -6.65 -8.98 5.05
CA LEU A 159 -5.47 -8.66 5.85
C LEU A 159 -4.64 -7.53 5.24
N MET A 160 -4.54 -7.43 3.91
CA MET A 160 -3.89 -6.31 3.22
C MET A 160 -4.60 -4.98 3.54
N ALA A 161 -5.92 -4.95 3.45
CA ALA A 161 -6.73 -3.77 3.79
C ALA A 161 -6.59 -3.39 5.27
N MET A 162 -6.58 -4.38 6.17
CA MET A 162 -6.37 -4.15 7.61
C MET A 162 -5.02 -3.48 7.89
N GLY A 163 -3.93 -3.91 7.22
CA GLY A 163 -2.62 -3.28 7.34
C GLY A 163 -2.62 -1.82 6.92
N LEU A 164 -3.36 -1.48 5.86
CA LEU A 164 -3.52 -0.10 5.42
C LEU A 164 -4.22 0.76 6.50
N LEU A 165 -5.30 0.24 7.10
CA LEU A 165 -6.03 0.97 8.14
C LEU A 165 -5.21 1.12 9.43
N LEU A 166 -4.48 0.08 9.85
CA LEU A 166 -3.58 0.15 11.00
C LEU A 166 -2.50 1.24 10.84
N GLY A 167 -1.91 1.33 9.65
CA GLY A 167 -0.93 2.38 9.35
C GLY A 167 -1.56 3.78 9.38
N ALA A 168 -2.77 3.94 8.85
CA ALA A 168 -3.51 5.20 8.90
C ALA A 168 -3.81 5.64 10.33
N GLU A 169 -4.27 4.71 11.17
CA GLU A 169 -4.56 4.97 12.59
C GLU A 169 -3.32 5.41 13.36
N ILE A 170 -2.17 4.79 13.10
CA ILE A 170 -0.89 5.21 13.71
C ILE A 170 -0.53 6.64 13.32
N ASN A 171 -0.70 7.01 12.06
CA ASN A 171 -0.42 8.37 11.60
C ASN A 171 -1.39 9.37 12.23
N SER A 172 -2.69 9.06 12.26
CA SER A 172 -3.73 9.87 12.90
C SER A 172 -3.43 10.12 14.37
N LEU A 173 -3.17 9.06 15.16
CA LEU A 173 -2.82 9.17 16.57
C LEU A 173 -1.54 10.01 16.81
N ARG A 174 -0.55 9.90 15.92
CA ARG A 174 0.67 10.71 15.99
C ARG A 174 0.39 12.17 15.69
N ALA A 175 -0.42 12.47 14.68
CA ALA A 175 -0.80 13.83 14.35
C ALA A 175 -1.50 14.52 15.53
N VAL A 176 -2.45 13.84 16.17
CA VAL A 176 -3.12 14.33 17.38
C VAL A 176 -2.13 14.58 18.51
N ARG A 177 -1.19 13.67 18.78
CA ARG A 177 -0.16 13.84 19.81
C ARG A 177 0.80 15.00 19.55
N MET A 178 1.05 15.31 18.28
CA MET A 178 1.89 16.45 17.88
C MET A 178 1.13 17.79 17.88
N GLY A 179 -0.16 17.78 18.26
CA GLY A 179 -1.01 18.98 18.29
C GLY A 179 -1.35 19.51 16.89
N LEU A 180 -1.20 18.67 15.86
CA LEU A 180 -1.65 18.97 14.51
C LEU A 180 -3.17 18.85 14.50
N ASP A 181 -3.86 20.00 14.43
CA ASP A 181 -5.30 20.04 14.27
C ASP A 181 -5.61 19.71 12.81
N LEU A 182 -5.84 18.44 12.53
CA LEU A 182 -6.10 17.90 11.19
C LEU A 182 -7.32 18.57 10.53
N ASN A 183 -8.21 19.18 11.34
CA ASN A 183 -9.39 19.89 10.86
C ASN A 183 -9.14 21.39 10.61
N ARG A 184 -8.09 21.99 11.19
CA ARG A 184 -7.87 23.44 11.18
C ARG A 184 -7.32 23.96 9.85
N GLU A 185 -6.58 23.15 9.09
CA GLU A 185 -5.90 23.60 7.88
C GLU A 185 -6.75 23.45 6.60
N ALA A 186 -7.91 22.81 6.67
CA ALA A 186 -8.77 22.58 5.50
C ALA A 186 -9.48 23.87 4.98
N ARG A 187 -9.38 25.03 5.66
CA ARG A 187 -9.96 26.30 5.17
C ARG A 187 -9.24 27.55 5.67
N PRO A 188 -8.42 28.20 4.85
CA PRO A 188 -8.21 29.62 5.01
C PRO A 188 -9.51 30.34 4.57
N GLY A 189 -10.35 30.79 5.51
CA GLY A 189 -11.47 31.68 5.19
C GLY A 189 -12.81 31.49 5.87
N ARG A 190 -13.00 30.57 6.83
CA ARG A 190 -14.18 30.60 7.69
C ARG A 190 -13.81 31.08 9.09
N LEU A 191 -14.01 32.37 9.30
CA LEU A 191 -14.06 32.97 10.63
C LEU A 191 -15.08 32.18 11.47
N SER A 192 -14.64 31.65 12.61
CA SER A 192 -15.52 31.07 13.61
C SER A 192 -16.58 32.12 13.96
N LYS A 193 -17.84 31.79 13.74
CA LYS A 193 -18.94 32.61 14.27
C LYS A 193 -18.87 32.45 15.79
N PRO A 194 -18.75 33.55 16.56
CA PRO A 194 -18.77 33.44 18.00
C PRO A 194 -20.16 32.95 18.42
N ASP A 195 -20.18 31.89 19.24
CA ASP A 195 -21.39 31.39 19.87
C ASP A 195 -22.03 32.53 20.69
N ARG A 196 -23.27 32.82 20.37
CA ARG A 196 -24.16 33.64 21.19
C ARG A 196 -25.11 32.75 21.93
#